data_f87e522f66f4d2b8aede433885e3c60b
#
_entry.id   f87e522f66f4d2b8aede433885e3c60b
#
_cell.length_a   1.000
_cell.length_b   1.000
_cell.length_c   1.000
_cell.angle_alpha   90.00
_cell.angle_beta   90.00
_cell.angle_gamma   90.00
#
_symmetry.space_group_name_H-M   'P 1'
#
loop_
_entity.id
_entity.type
_entity.pdbx_description
1 polymer ?
#
loop_
_entity_poly.entity_id
_entity_poly.type
_entity_poly.pdbx_seq_one_letter_code
_entity_poly.pdbx_strand_id
1 'polypeptide(L)'
;KSGKIEASQANTVADGLLTNLCEKTFSIIREQVKEILTVSDEEIIAAMRLVWERMKIIVEPSCAVPLAALMKNKEKFAGKRIGIILSGGNVDLDKIAMLFNIAGERNKN
;
A
#
# COMPACT_ATOMS: atom_id res chain seq x y z
N LYS A 1 -13.42 -5.44 -10.57
CA LYS A 1 -13.96 -4.99 -11.87
C LYS A 1 -15.03 -5.94 -12.44
N SER A 2 -15.10 -7.18 -11.97
CA SER A 2 -16.14 -8.15 -12.42
C SER A 2 -17.54 -7.88 -11.85
N GLY A 3 -17.64 -7.08 -10.79
CA GLY A 3 -18.88 -6.86 -10.05
C GLY A 3 -19.27 -8.01 -9.13
N LYS A 4 -18.41 -9.01 -8.97
CA LYS A 4 -18.59 -10.20 -8.13
C LYS A 4 -17.42 -10.38 -7.18
N ILE A 5 -17.67 -11.05 -6.06
CA ILE A 5 -16.61 -11.50 -5.17
C ILE A 5 -15.98 -12.75 -5.77
N GLU A 6 -14.69 -12.68 -6.03
CA GLU A 6 -13.89 -13.78 -6.54
C GLU A 6 -12.79 -14.14 -5.54
N ALA A 7 -12.63 -15.43 -5.27
CA ALA A 7 -11.49 -15.90 -4.48
C ALA A 7 -10.21 -15.77 -5.31
N SER A 8 -9.17 -15.20 -4.73
CA SER A 8 -7.88 -15.08 -5.36
C SER A 8 -6.76 -15.43 -4.39
N GLN A 9 -5.64 -15.91 -4.93
CA GLN A 9 -4.40 -16.04 -4.15
C GLN A 9 -3.63 -14.74 -4.28
N ALA A 10 -3.67 -13.93 -3.23
CA ALA A 10 -2.89 -12.71 -3.16
C ALA A 10 -1.47 -13.00 -2.68
N ASN A 11 -0.48 -12.39 -3.32
CA ASN A 11 0.91 -12.48 -2.93
C ASN A 11 1.52 -11.08 -2.97
N THR A 12 1.72 -10.48 -1.79
CA THR A 12 2.25 -9.13 -1.67
C THR A 12 2.97 -8.96 -0.33
N VAL A 13 3.91 -8.00 -0.26
CA VAL A 13 4.56 -7.57 0.99
C VAL A 13 3.57 -6.91 1.96
N ALA A 14 2.44 -6.43 1.46
CA ALA A 14 1.38 -5.83 2.27
C ALA A 14 0.49 -6.92 2.90
N ASP A 15 1.01 -7.64 3.88
CA ASP A 15 0.35 -8.79 4.53
C ASP A 15 -1.07 -8.48 5.01
N GLY A 16 -1.32 -7.27 5.49
CA GLY A 16 -2.64 -6.85 5.96
C GLY A 16 -3.71 -6.82 4.86
N LEU A 17 -3.30 -6.90 3.59
CA LEU A 17 -4.21 -6.93 2.45
C LEU A 17 -4.46 -8.35 1.92
N LEU A 18 -3.87 -9.37 2.54
CA LEU A 18 -4.03 -10.77 2.16
C LEU A 18 -5.34 -11.35 2.70
N THR A 19 -6.45 -10.70 2.37
CA THR A 19 -7.79 -11.08 2.83
C THR A 19 -8.79 -11.09 1.68
N ASN A 20 -9.91 -11.76 1.90
CA ASN A 20 -11.04 -11.75 0.98
C ASN A 20 -12.18 -10.89 1.53
N LEU A 21 -12.97 -10.32 0.63
CA LEU A 21 -14.14 -9.53 0.99
C LEU A 21 -15.35 -10.42 1.31
N CYS A 22 -16.18 -10.00 2.25
CA CYS A 22 -17.53 -10.53 2.41
C CYS A 22 -18.53 -9.68 1.60
N GLU A 23 -19.72 -10.21 1.36
CA GLU A 23 -20.73 -9.51 0.55
C GLU A 23 -21.14 -8.14 1.12
N LYS A 24 -21.28 -8.05 2.43
CA LYS A 24 -21.65 -6.80 3.10
C LYS A 24 -20.59 -5.71 2.86
N THR A 25 -19.32 -6.03 3.08
CA THR A 25 -18.21 -5.10 2.84
C THR A 25 -18.11 -4.75 1.36
N PHE A 26 -18.25 -5.73 0.49
CA PHE A 26 -18.21 -5.52 -0.95
C PHE A 26 -19.29 -4.55 -1.43
N SER A 27 -20.52 -4.69 -0.95
CA SER A 27 -21.63 -3.79 -1.32
C SER A 27 -21.35 -2.34 -0.92
N ILE A 28 -20.80 -2.13 0.29
CA ILE A 28 -20.43 -0.79 0.77
C ILE A 28 -19.32 -0.19 -0.08
N ILE A 29 -18.27 -0.96 -0.36
CA ILE A 29 -17.15 -0.50 -1.20
C ILE A 29 -17.65 -0.12 -2.58
N ARG A 30 -18.50 -0.97 -3.17
CA ARG A 30 -19.05 -0.74 -4.51
C ARG A 30 -19.83 0.57 -4.61
N GLU A 31 -20.58 0.93 -3.56
CA GLU A 31 -21.39 2.13 -3.53
C GLU A 31 -20.63 3.40 -3.13
N GLN A 32 -19.72 3.29 -2.17
CA GLN A 32 -19.12 4.44 -1.51
C GLN A 32 -17.70 4.79 -1.99
N VAL A 33 -16.97 3.82 -2.51
CA VAL A 33 -15.59 4.04 -2.97
C VAL A 33 -15.60 4.54 -4.41
N LYS A 34 -15.05 5.72 -4.61
CA LYS A 34 -14.98 6.36 -5.93
C LYS A 34 -14.09 5.59 -6.90
N GLU A 35 -12.94 5.13 -6.43
CA GLU A 35 -11.94 4.50 -7.27
C GLU A 35 -11.01 3.62 -6.45
N ILE A 36 -10.51 2.56 -7.06
CA ILE A 36 -9.47 1.70 -6.50
C ILE A 36 -8.21 1.85 -7.34
N LEU A 37 -7.12 2.22 -6.68
CA LEU A 37 -5.80 2.34 -7.28
C LEU A 37 -4.93 1.17 -6.83
N THR A 38 -4.12 0.64 -7.74
CA THR A 38 -3.21 -0.45 -7.45
C THR A 38 -1.76 0.00 -7.49
N VAL A 39 -0.92 -0.63 -6.68
CA VAL A 39 0.52 -0.35 -6.60
C VAL A 39 1.30 -1.66 -6.58
N SER A 40 2.56 -1.61 -7.00
CA SER A 40 3.47 -2.74 -6.92
C SER A 40 4.13 -2.83 -5.54
N ASP A 41 4.70 -3.99 -5.23
CA ASP A 41 5.46 -4.18 -3.99
C ASP A 41 6.67 -3.24 -3.92
N GLU A 42 7.34 -2.97 -5.02
CA GLU A 42 8.45 -2.02 -5.09
C GLU A 42 8.00 -0.59 -4.74
N GLU A 43 6.85 -0.18 -5.24
CA GLU A 43 6.26 1.12 -4.92
C GLU A 43 5.88 1.23 -3.45
N ILE A 44 5.36 0.15 -2.86
CA ILE A 44 5.02 0.07 -1.43
C ILE A 44 6.29 0.20 -0.57
N ILE A 45 7.34 -0.55 -0.89
CA ILE A 45 8.60 -0.53 -0.15
C ILE A 45 9.25 0.85 -0.22
N ALA A 46 9.25 1.48 -1.39
CA ALA A 46 9.77 2.84 -1.56
C ALA A 46 9.01 3.87 -0.71
N ALA A 47 7.68 3.80 -0.70
CA ALA A 47 6.84 4.66 0.12
C ALA A 47 7.05 4.43 1.62
N MET A 48 7.13 3.17 2.04
CA MET A 48 7.41 2.79 3.43
C MET A 48 8.76 3.35 3.90
N ARG A 49 9.80 3.16 3.10
CA ARG A 49 11.13 3.69 3.40
C ARG A 49 11.11 5.22 3.54
N LEU A 50 10.40 5.91 2.67
CA LEU A 50 10.26 7.36 2.73
C LEU A 50 9.61 7.82 4.04
N VAL A 51 8.55 7.14 4.50
CA VAL A 51 7.92 7.43 5.79
C VAL A 51 8.90 7.23 6.94
N TRP A 52 9.61 6.10 6.97
CA TRP A 52 10.60 5.81 8.01
C TRP A 52 11.70 6.87 8.06
N GLU A 53 12.27 7.22 6.91
CA GLU A 53 13.39 8.16 6.81
C GLU A 53 13.00 9.60 7.10
N ARG A 54 11.83 10.03 6.63
CA ARG A 54 11.41 11.44 6.71
C ARG A 54 10.59 11.76 7.94
N MET A 55 9.67 10.89 8.31
CA MET A 55 8.78 11.11 9.45
C MET A 55 9.28 10.49 10.73
N LYS A 56 10.28 9.59 10.66
CA LYS A 56 10.86 8.88 11.83
C LYS A 56 9.83 8.03 12.58
N ILE A 57 8.86 7.50 11.86
CA ILE A 57 7.88 6.57 12.40
C ILE A 57 7.94 5.24 11.65
N ILE A 58 7.69 4.16 12.39
CA ILE A 58 7.67 2.82 11.82
C ILE A 58 6.26 2.53 11.33
N VAL A 59 6.15 2.25 10.04
CA VAL A 59 4.90 1.80 9.40
C VAL A 59 5.14 0.46 8.72
N GLU A 60 4.13 -0.39 8.72
CA GLU A 60 4.16 -1.66 8.00
C GLU A 60 3.86 -1.47 6.51
N PRO A 61 4.16 -2.47 5.65
CA PRO A 61 3.90 -2.35 4.22
C PRO A 61 2.45 -2.00 3.86
N SER A 62 1.47 -2.64 4.50
CA SER A 62 0.04 -2.34 4.27
C SER A 62 -0.30 -0.88 4.56
N CYS A 63 0.34 -0.29 5.55
CA CYS A 63 0.18 1.11 5.93
C CYS A 63 0.75 2.07 4.88
N ALA A 64 1.78 1.66 4.13
CA ALA A 64 2.43 2.49 3.12
C ALA A 64 1.70 2.50 1.76
N VAL A 65 0.75 1.60 1.55
CA VAL A 65 0.00 1.47 0.28
C VAL A 65 -0.68 2.77 -0.15
N PRO A 66 -1.40 3.50 0.71
CA PRO A 66 -2.02 4.77 0.31
C PRO A 66 -1.01 5.81 -0.15
N LEU A 67 0.13 5.91 0.51
CA LEU A 67 1.19 6.84 0.10
C LEU A 67 1.79 6.43 -1.25
N ALA A 68 2.03 5.13 -1.46
CA ALA A 68 2.51 4.61 -2.73
C ALA A 68 1.55 4.95 -3.87
N ALA A 69 0.25 4.78 -3.65
CA ALA A 69 -0.78 5.13 -4.63
C ALA A 69 -0.80 6.63 -4.94
N LEU A 70 -0.65 7.47 -3.93
CA LEU A 70 -0.54 8.92 -4.11
C LEU A 70 0.70 9.29 -4.91
N MET A 71 1.85 8.73 -4.59
CA MET A 71 3.11 9.02 -5.28
C MET A 71 3.07 8.61 -6.75
N LYS A 72 2.46 7.48 -7.04
CA LYS A 72 2.27 6.96 -8.40
C LYS A 72 1.34 7.84 -9.24
N ASN A 73 0.36 8.47 -8.61
CA ASN A 73 -0.69 9.22 -9.28
C ASN A 73 -0.67 10.72 -8.92
N LYS A 74 0.50 11.31 -8.75
CA LYS A 74 0.67 12.70 -8.31
C LYS A 74 -0.15 13.70 -9.11
N GLU A 75 -0.17 13.57 -10.42
CA GLU A 75 -0.88 14.48 -11.31
C GLU A 75 -2.39 14.50 -11.05
N LYS A 76 -2.95 13.31 -10.79
CA LYS A 76 -4.37 13.15 -10.48
C LYS A 76 -4.79 13.87 -9.20
N PHE A 77 -3.87 13.95 -8.23
CA PHE A 77 -4.13 14.52 -6.92
C PHE A 77 -3.57 15.93 -6.73
N ALA A 78 -2.98 16.52 -7.78
CA ALA A 78 -2.39 17.85 -7.71
C ALA A 78 -3.43 18.90 -7.28
N GLY A 79 -3.05 19.78 -6.36
CA GLY A 79 -3.92 20.83 -5.84
C GLY A 79 -5.01 20.38 -4.86
N LYS A 80 -5.08 19.08 -4.55
CA LYS A 80 -6.09 18.53 -3.63
C LYS A 80 -5.56 18.44 -2.20
N ARG A 81 -6.47 18.54 -1.23
CA ARG A 81 -6.19 18.22 0.16
C ARG A 81 -6.39 16.72 0.34
N ILE A 82 -5.37 16.03 0.84
CA ILE A 82 -5.34 14.58 0.91
C ILE A 82 -5.08 14.13 2.35
N GLY A 83 -5.97 13.30 2.87
CA GLY A 83 -5.76 12.58 4.11
C GLY A 83 -5.34 11.15 3.83
N ILE A 84 -4.33 10.67 4.55
CA ILE A 84 -3.87 9.28 4.51
C ILE A 84 -3.93 8.71 5.91
N ILE A 85 -4.53 7.53 6.05
CA ILE A 85 -4.57 6.81 7.32
C ILE A 85 -3.33 5.93 7.40
N LEU A 86 -2.49 6.17 8.40
CA LEU A 86 -1.37 5.30 8.74
C LEU A 86 -1.86 4.30 9.80
N SER A 87 -2.25 3.11 9.37
CA SER A 87 -3.04 2.18 10.17
C SER A 87 -2.23 1.31 11.13
N GLY A 88 -0.93 1.11 10.91
CA GLY A 88 -0.15 0.27 11.79
C GLY A 88 1.33 0.18 11.45
N GLY A 89 2.09 -0.45 12.36
CA GLY A 89 3.55 -0.56 12.25
C GLY A 89 4.09 -1.91 12.74
N ASN A 90 3.29 -2.98 12.65
CA ASN A 90 3.72 -4.31 13.03
C ASN A 90 4.61 -4.92 11.93
N VAL A 91 5.92 -4.84 12.13
CA VAL A 91 6.91 -5.28 11.16
C VAL A 91 7.88 -6.29 11.77
N ASP A 92 8.32 -7.25 10.95
CA ASP A 92 9.47 -8.10 11.22
C ASP A 92 10.72 -7.37 10.71
N LEU A 93 11.58 -6.94 11.62
CA LEU A 93 12.75 -6.11 11.29
C LEU A 93 13.73 -6.82 10.37
N ASP A 94 13.93 -8.12 10.52
CA ASP A 94 14.84 -8.88 9.66
C ASP A 94 14.31 -8.93 8.21
N LYS A 95 13.03 -9.18 8.07
CA LYS A 95 12.35 -9.22 6.77
C LYS A 95 12.34 -7.85 6.08
N ILE A 96 12.08 -6.79 6.83
CA ILE A 96 12.05 -5.42 6.32
C ILE A 96 13.45 -4.97 5.89
N ALA A 97 14.50 -5.30 6.64
CA ALA A 97 15.87 -4.99 6.26
C ALA A 97 16.24 -5.60 4.90
N MET A 98 15.86 -6.85 4.65
CA MET A 98 16.05 -7.49 3.35
C MET A 98 15.32 -6.76 2.23
N LEU A 99 14.07 -6.38 2.44
CA LEU A 99 13.26 -5.65 1.46
C LEU A 99 13.87 -4.29 1.11
N PHE A 100 14.36 -3.56 2.10
CA PHE A 100 15.02 -2.27 1.89
C PHE A 100 16.34 -2.41 1.12
N ASN A 101 17.12 -3.45 1.39
CA ASN A 101 18.37 -3.71 0.68
C ASN A 101 18.13 -4.02 -0.79
N ILE A 102 17.19 -4.88 -1.11
CA ILE A 102 16.83 -5.22 -2.49
C ILE A 102 16.38 -3.97 -3.27
N ALA A 103 15.54 -3.15 -2.66
CA ALA A 103 15.10 -1.90 -3.27
C ALA A 103 16.25 -0.90 -3.48
N GLY A 104 17.20 -0.85 -2.54
CA GLY A 104 18.39 0.00 -2.62
C GLY A 104 19.33 -0.39 -3.76
N GLU A 105 19.52 -1.67 -3.99
CA GLU A 105 20.37 -2.18 -5.05
C GLU A 105 19.81 -1.89 -6.45
N ARG A 106 18.49 -2.00 -6.62
CA ARG A 106 17.82 -1.68 -7.89
C ARG A 106 17.91 -0.21 -8.27
N ASN A 107 17.95 0.69 -7.29
CA ASN A 107 18.05 2.13 -7.53
C ASN A 107 19.46 2.61 -7.80
N LYS A 108 20.48 1.76 -7.67
CA LYS A 108 21.89 2.07 -7.98
C LYS A 108 22.28 1.75 -9.42
N ASN A 109 21.43 1.05 -10.11
CA ASN A 109 21.60 0.69 -11.53
C ASN A 109 20.67 1.56 -12.38
#